data_fb64b64125c9655ced1ef946e24b78de
#
_entry.id   fb64b64125c9655ced1ef946e24b78de
#
_cell.length_a   1.000
_cell.length_b   1.000
_cell.length_c   1.000
_cell.angle_alpha   90.00
_cell.angle_beta   90.00
_cell.angle_gamma   90.00
#
_symmetry.space_group_name_H-M   'P 1'
#
loop_
_entity.id
_entity.type
_entity.pdbx_description
1 polymer ?
#
loop_
_entity_poly.entity_id
_entity_poly.type
_entity_poly.pdbx_seq_one_letter_code
_entity_poly.pdbx_strand_id
1 'polypeptide(L)'
;MKSLDTNIVLRLLLQDVPEQLDKVVTLIDSSKPNSLSVADVVFFECVWILSGKTYSFERTLIGKLLIQVADIPQINCNRAMLVKSVPLYVANTQISFIDACLTVYAELNVATPLLTFDKKLASALPKTVAIL
;
A
#
# COMPACT_ATOMS: atom_id res chain seq x y z
N MET A 1 11.53 -16.92 7.17
CA MET A 1 10.73 -15.91 6.45
C MET A 1 11.55 -15.36 5.28
N LYS A 2 10.91 -15.13 4.16
CA LYS A 2 11.53 -14.51 2.98
C LYS A 2 10.86 -13.18 2.67
N SER A 3 11.60 -12.23 2.15
CA SER A 3 11.07 -10.91 1.75
C SER A 3 10.85 -10.87 0.24
N LEU A 4 9.74 -10.26 -0.16
CA LEU A 4 9.40 -10.04 -1.56
C LEU A 4 9.72 -8.61 -1.96
N ASP A 5 10.33 -8.41 -3.12
CA ASP A 5 10.54 -7.07 -3.64
C ASP A 5 9.34 -6.57 -4.46
N THR A 6 9.41 -5.32 -4.87
CA THR A 6 8.33 -4.66 -5.61
C THR A 6 8.00 -5.38 -6.92
N ASN A 7 8.98 -5.86 -7.67
CA ASN A 7 8.73 -6.54 -8.94
C ASN A 7 7.97 -7.85 -8.78
N ILE A 8 8.24 -8.58 -7.70
CA ILE A 8 7.50 -9.83 -7.42
C ILE A 8 6.03 -9.51 -7.16
N VAL A 9 5.75 -8.51 -6.32
CA VAL A 9 4.38 -8.09 -6.03
C VAL A 9 3.69 -7.55 -7.28
N LEU A 10 4.38 -6.76 -8.11
CA LEU A 10 3.83 -6.26 -9.37
C LEU A 10 3.49 -7.39 -10.36
N ARG A 11 4.32 -8.43 -10.45
CA ARG A 11 3.99 -9.58 -11.31
C ARG A 11 2.70 -10.25 -10.88
N LEU A 12 2.50 -10.34 -9.57
CA LEU A 12 1.27 -10.90 -9.02
C LEU A 12 0.05 -10.00 -9.35
N LEU A 13 0.20 -8.68 -9.21
CA LEU A 13 -0.88 -7.73 -9.45
C LEU A 13 -1.21 -7.54 -10.93
N LEU A 14 -0.20 -7.42 -11.78
CA LEU A 14 -0.38 -7.13 -13.20
C LEU A 14 -0.64 -8.36 -14.05
N GLN A 15 -0.10 -9.51 -13.65
CA GLN A 15 -0.24 -10.79 -14.37
C GLN A 15 0.16 -10.70 -15.85
N ASP A 16 1.15 -9.86 -16.14
CA ASP A 16 1.57 -9.48 -17.49
C ASP A 16 2.77 -10.27 -18.02
N VAL A 17 3.45 -11.04 -17.16
CA VAL A 17 4.60 -11.88 -17.53
C VAL A 17 4.34 -13.30 -17.02
N PRO A 18 3.74 -14.18 -17.86
CA PRO A 18 3.26 -15.49 -17.41
C PRO A 18 4.31 -16.36 -16.72
N GLU A 19 5.54 -16.38 -17.23
CA GLU A 19 6.63 -17.18 -16.65
C GLU A 19 7.01 -16.72 -15.25
N GLN A 20 7.04 -15.40 -15.02
CA GLN A 20 7.32 -14.84 -13.72
C GLN A 20 6.14 -15.02 -12.76
N LEU A 21 4.92 -14.84 -13.26
CA LEU A 21 3.72 -15.09 -12.49
C LEU A 21 3.66 -16.52 -11.97
N ASP A 22 3.96 -17.51 -12.82
CA ASP A 22 3.99 -18.92 -12.43
C ASP A 22 4.97 -19.18 -11.29
N LYS A 23 6.15 -18.55 -11.33
CA LYS A 23 7.14 -18.66 -10.24
C LYS A 23 6.63 -18.05 -8.95
N VAL A 24 5.98 -16.89 -9.03
CA VAL A 24 5.42 -16.20 -7.85
C VAL A 24 4.28 -17.03 -7.24
N VAL A 25 3.37 -17.51 -8.05
CA VAL A 25 2.25 -18.36 -7.59
C VAL A 25 2.77 -19.65 -6.94
N THR A 26 3.75 -20.30 -7.56
CA THR A 26 4.37 -21.51 -7.02
C THR A 26 5.03 -21.23 -5.66
N LEU A 27 5.73 -20.09 -5.55
CA LEU A 27 6.33 -19.68 -4.27
C LEU A 27 5.26 -19.50 -3.19
N ILE A 28 4.18 -18.78 -3.49
CA ILE A 28 3.10 -18.53 -2.54
C ILE A 28 2.46 -19.86 -2.12
N ASP A 29 2.09 -20.71 -3.08
CA ASP A 29 1.40 -21.96 -2.81
C ASP A 29 2.25 -22.94 -1.98
N SER A 30 3.58 -22.89 -2.14
CA SER A 30 4.51 -23.75 -1.38
C SER A 30 4.97 -23.14 -0.05
N SER A 31 4.57 -21.93 0.27
CA SER A 31 4.99 -21.25 1.48
C SER A 31 3.99 -21.42 2.61
N LYS A 32 4.52 -21.40 3.83
CA LYS A 32 3.69 -21.46 5.05
C LYS A 32 2.93 -20.15 5.24
N PRO A 33 1.80 -20.16 5.96
CA PRO A 33 1.11 -18.93 6.32
C PRO A 33 2.06 -17.93 7.00
N ASN A 34 1.92 -16.66 6.67
CA ASN A 34 2.64 -15.54 7.28
C ASN A 34 4.17 -15.64 7.15
N SER A 35 4.67 -16.25 6.08
CA SER A 35 6.10 -16.50 5.89
C SER A 35 6.76 -15.67 4.78
N LEU A 36 5.98 -14.92 4.02
CA LEU A 36 6.47 -14.05 2.94
C LEU A 36 6.25 -12.60 3.32
N SER A 37 7.34 -11.89 3.61
CA SER A 37 7.28 -10.50 4.09
C SER A 37 7.18 -9.53 2.92
N VAL A 38 6.23 -8.60 3.02
CA VAL A 38 6.12 -7.44 2.12
C VAL A 38 6.23 -6.18 2.96
N ALA A 39 7.32 -5.45 2.79
CA ALA A 39 7.58 -4.22 3.53
C ALA A 39 6.67 -3.08 3.04
N ASP A 40 6.43 -2.09 3.91
CA ASP A 40 5.60 -0.93 3.59
C ASP A 40 6.09 -0.20 2.34
N VAL A 41 7.41 -0.08 2.18
CA VAL A 41 8.00 0.60 1.01
C VAL A 41 7.64 -0.10 -0.31
N VAL A 42 7.41 -1.41 -0.29
CA VAL A 42 6.97 -2.15 -1.49
C VAL A 42 5.57 -1.69 -1.91
N PHE A 43 4.67 -1.53 -0.97
CA PHE A 43 3.34 -0.98 -1.26
C PHE A 43 3.41 0.45 -1.78
N PHE A 44 4.29 1.29 -1.23
CA PHE A 44 4.50 2.66 -1.72
C PHE A 44 4.96 2.67 -3.18
N GLU A 45 5.94 1.84 -3.53
CA GLU A 45 6.42 1.72 -4.90
C GLU A 45 5.35 1.17 -5.83
N CYS A 46 4.59 0.17 -5.41
CA CYS A 46 3.49 -0.38 -6.20
C CYS A 46 2.45 0.70 -6.55
N VAL A 47 2.05 1.51 -5.57
CA VAL A 47 1.09 2.60 -5.81
C VAL A 47 1.69 3.63 -6.79
N TRP A 48 2.94 4.00 -6.60
CA TRP A 48 3.64 4.92 -7.49
C TRP A 48 3.63 4.42 -8.94
N ILE A 49 3.96 3.17 -9.15
CA ILE A 49 4.03 2.56 -10.49
C ILE A 49 2.63 2.42 -11.10
N LEU A 50 1.67 1.88 -10.35
CA LEU A 50 0.32 1.63 -10.85
C LEU A 50 -0.46 2.91 -11.14
N SER A 51 -0.25 3.98 -10.37
CA SER A 51 -0.88 5.28 -10.58
C SER A 51 -0.17 6.14 -11.63
N GLY A 52 1.04 5.75 -12.03
CA GLY A 52 1.85 6.48 -13.01
C GLY A 52 1.30 6.41 -14.42
N LYS A 53 1.96 7.11 -15.35
CA LYS A 53 1.50 7.28 -16.74
C LYS A 53 1.38 5.97 -17.52
N THR A 54 2.21 4.98 -17.23
CA THR A 54 2.22 3.70 -17.96
C THR A 54 0.95 2.91 -17.73
N TYR A 55 0.45 2.85 -16.50
CA TYR A 55 -0.72 2.06 -16.14
C TYR A 55 -1.96 2.92 -15.89
N SER A 56 -1.79 4.07 -15.25
CA SER A 56 -2.87 5.02 -14.92
C SER A 56 -4.06 4.35 -14.22
N PHE A 57 -3.80 3.41 -13.32
CA PHE A 57 -4.86 2.76 -12.57
C PHE A 57 -5.55 3.77 -11.63
N GLU A 58 -6.87 3.65 -11.53
CA GLU A 58 -7.66 4.45 -10.61
C GLU A 58 -7.39 4.05 -9.15
N ARG A 59 -7.59 4.98 -8.23
CA ARG A 59 -7.36 4.79 -6.80
C ARG A 59 -8.16 3.63 -6.22
N THR A 60 -9.43 3.50 -6.63
CA THR A 60 -10.29 2.41 -6.17
C THR A 60 -9.72 1.05 -6.55
N LEU A 61 -9.24 0.90 -7.79
CA LEU A 61 -8.61 -0.34 -8.24
C LEU A 61 -7.30 -0.62 -7.49
N ILE A 62 -6.44 0.39 -7.36
CA ILE A 62 -5.18 0.26 -6.62
C ILE A 62 -5.45 -0.18 -5.18
N GLY A 63 -6.37 0.48 -4.50
CA GLY A 63 -6.73 0.12 -3.13
C GLY A 63 -7.21 -1.33 -3.00
N LYS A 64 -8.06 -1.77 -3.93
CA LYS A 64 -8.54 -3.16 -3.97
C LYS A 64 -7.39 -4.15 -4.15
N LEU A 65 -6.45 -3.86 -5.06
CA LEU A 65 -5.30 -4.72 -5.32
C LEU A 65 -4.38 -4.84 -4.10
N LEU A 66 -4.11 -3.73 -3.40
CA LEU A 66 -3.28 -3.75 -2.19
C LEU A 66 -3.90 -4.62 -1.10
N ILE A 67 -5.20 -4.49 -0.87
CA ILE A 67 -5.91 -5.30 0.13
C ILE A 67 -5.93 -6.76 -0.28
N GLN A 68 -6.07 -7.08 -1.56
CA GLN A 68 -5.99 -8.47 -2.03
C GLN A 68 -4.64 -9.10 -1.71
N VAL A 69 -3.53 -8.37 -1.89
CA VAL A 69 -2.20 -8.85 -1.48
C VAL A 69 -2.13 -9.06 0.02
N ALA A 70 -2.60 -8.10 0.80
CA ALA A 70 -2.60 -8.20 2.26
C ALA A 70 -3.45 -9.36 2.78
N ASP A 71 -4.46 -9.78 2.03
CA ASP A 71 -5.36 -10.89 2.39
C ASP A 71 -4.81 -12.28 2.03
N ILE A 72 -3.71 -12.37 1.28
CA ILE A 72 -3.08 -13.65 0.98
C ILE A 72 -2.51 -14.24 2.28
N PRO A 73 -2.93 -15.45 2.69
CA PRO A 73 -2.53 -16.01 3.99
C PRO A 73 -1.03 -16.13 4.20
N GLN A 74 -0.26 -16.36 3.13
CA GLN A 74 1.20 -16.50 3.20
C GLN A 74 1.92 -15.17 3.37
N ILE A 75 1.26 -14.04 3.10
CA ILE A 75 1.85 -12.72 3.18
C ILE A 75 1.84 -12.19 4.62
N ASN A 76 3.02 -11.74 5.05
CA ASN A 76 3.22 -10.98 6.27
C ASN A 76 3.47 -9.51 5.88
N CYS A 77 2.56 -8.63 6.24
CA CYS A 77 2.68 -7.19 5.96
C CYS A 77 2.06 -6.37 7.09
N ASN A 78 2.23 -5.06 7.01
CA ASN A 78 1.60 -4.11 7.94
C ASN A 78 0.12 -3.90 7.57
N ARG A 79 -0.69 -4.90 7.85
CA ARG A 79 -2.11 -4.89 7.53
C ARG A 79 -2.87 -3.77 8.26
N ALA A 80 -2.51 -3.50 9.51
CA ALA A 80 -3.14 -2.42 10.28
C ALA A 80 -2.99 -1.06 9.60
N MET A 81 -1.83 -0.79 9.01
CA MET A 81 -1.60 0.43 8.24
C MET A 81 -2.43 0.43 6.95
N LEU A 82 -2.44 -0.67 6.21
CA LEU A 82 -3.14 -0.75 4.92
C LEU A 82 -4.65 -0.59 5.04
N VAL A 83 -5.29 -1.26 6.00
CA VAL A 83 -6.75 -1.19 6.17
C VAL A 83 -7.24 0.20 6.55
N LYS A 84 -6.38 1.03 7.14
CA LYS A 84 -6.67 2.42 7.46
C LYS A 84 -6.28 3.38 6.34
N SER A 85 -5.12 3.17 5.71
CA SER A 85 -4.57 4.09 4.71
C SER A 85 -5.31 4.00 3.37
N VAL A 86 -5.70 2.81 2.96
CA VAL A 86 -6.38 2.60 1.67
C VAL A 86 -7.68 3.39 1.58
N PRO A 87 -8.60 3.35 2.56
CA PRO A 87 -9.82 4.17 2.50
C PRO A 87 -9.54 5.67 2.43
N LEU A 88 -8.54 6.16 3.16
CA LEU A 88 -8.15 7.58 3.09
C LEU A 88 -7.66 7.97 1.71
N TYR A 89 -6.83 7.13 1.11
CA TYR A 89 -6.30 7.34 -0.23
C TYR A 89 -7.40 7.34 -1.30
N VAL A 90 -8.33 6.40 -1.21
CA VAL A 90 -9.44 6.28 -2.17
C VAL A 90 -10.41 7.45 -2.03
N ALA A 91 -10.73 7.87 -0.82
CA ALA A 91 -11.71 8.93 -0.56
C ALA A 91 -11.18 10.36 -0.78
N ASN A 92 -9.86 10.57 -0.72
CA ASN A 92 -9.26 11.91 -0.75
C ASN A 92 -8.29 12.04 -1.93
N THR A 93 -8.79 12.47 -3.08
CA THR A 93 -8.00 12.55 -4.31
C THR A 93 -6.91 13.62 -4.28
N GLN A 94 -6.95 14.57 -3.33
CA GLN A 94 -5.96 15.63 -3.17
C GLN A 94 -4.70 15.19 -2.44
N ILE A 95 -4.71 14.03 -1.79
CA ILE A 95 -3.56 13.53 -1.03
C ILE A 95 -2.95 12.32 -1.72
N SER A 96 -1.64 12.13 -1.52
CA SER A 96 -0.93 10.94 -2.01
C SER A 96 -1.18 9.75 -1.08
N PHE A 97 -0.84 8.54 -1.57
CA PHE A 97 -0.87 7.35 -0.72
C PHE A 97 0.11 7.47 0.46
N ILE A 98 1.29 8.05 0.22
CA ILE A 98 2.28 8.28 1.29
C ILE A 98 1.71 9.23 2.36
N ASP A 99 1.01 10.30 1.97
CA ASP A 99 0.37 11.21 2.92
C ASP A 99 -0.68 10.49 3.78
N ALA A 100 -1.48 9.64 3.17
CA ALA A 100 -2.43 8.81 3.90
C ALA A 100 -1.71 7.89 4.91
N CYS A 101 -0.63 7.25 4.49
CA CYS A 101 0.17 6.38 5.36
C CYS A 101 0.84 7.15 6.49
N LEU A 102 1.41 8.33 6.23
CA LEU A 102 2.00 9.17 7.29
C LEU A 102 0.98 9.54 8.36
N THR A 103 -0.24 9.89 7.95
CA THR A 103 -1.32 10.20 8.87
C THR A 103 -1.69 8.98 9.72
N VAL A 104 -1.77 7.80 9.10
CA VAL A 104 -2.07 6.55 9.80
C VAL A 104 -0.94 6.15 10.75
N TYR A 105 0.31 6.31 10.34
CA TYR A 105 1.45 6.08 11.26
C TYR A 105 1.38 6.98 12.49
N ALA A 106 1.04 8.26 12.30
CA ALA A 106 0.87 9.17 13.42
C ALA A 106 -0.22 8.68 14.38
N GLU A 107 -1.35 8.22 13.87
CA GLU A 107 -2.41 7.67 14.70
C GLU A 107 -1.97 6.38 15.41
N LEU A 108 -1.39 5.43 14.69
CA LEU A 108 -0.98 4.14 15.27
C LEU A 108 0.10 4.29 16.32
N ASN A 109 0.94 5.32 16.23
CA ASN A 109 2.00 5.60 17.19
C ASN A 109 1.60 6.62 18.28
N VAL A 110 0.32 6.99 18.36
CA VAL A 110 -0.21 7.98 19.31
C VAL A 110 0.57 9.30 19.18
N ALA A 111 0.85 9.72 17.96
CA ALA A 111 1.68 10.89 17.64
C ALA A 111 0.90 11.91 16.78
N THR A 112 -0.39 12.04 17.00
CA THR A 112 -1.23 13.05 16.35
C THR A 112 -1.18 14.37 17.10
N PRO A 113 -1.32 15.52 16.41
CA PRO A 113 -1.52 15.63 14.96
C PRO A 113 -0.24 15.41 14.16
N LEU A 114 -0.37 14.93 12.93
CA LEU A 114 0.71 15.01 11.96
C LEU A 114 0.91 16.48 11.58
N LEU A 115 2.09 17.01 11.79
CA LEU A 115 2.43 18.39 11.43
C LEU A 115 2.93 18.46 9.99
N THR A 116 2.45 19.45 9.26
CA THR A 116 2.79 19.63 7.84
C THR A 116 2.71 21.10 7.43
N PHE A 117 3.33 21.45 6.33
CA PHE A 117 3.07 22.71 5.63
C PHE A 117 2.07 22.55 4.47
N ASP A 118 1.64 21.33 4.19
CA ASP A 118 0.72 21.02 3.10
C ASP A 118 -0.72 21.36 3.50
N LYS A 119 -1.23 22.47 2.93
CA LYS A 119 -2.59 22.94 3.21
C LYS A 119 -3.67 21.97 2.70
N LYS A 120 -3.43 21.29 1.58
CA LYS A 120 -4.37 20.33 1.03
C LYS A 120 -4.53 19.13 1.95
N LEU A 121 -3.41 18.63 2.47
CA LEU A 121 -3.41 17.52 3.41
C LEU A 121 -4.16 17.87 4.70
N ALA A 122 -3.86 19.03 5.30
CA ALA A 122 -4.53 19.47 6.50
C ALA A 122 -6.03 19.72 6.30
N SER A 123 -6.41 20.26 5.13
CA SER A 123 -7.84 20.45 4.79
C SER A 123 -8.58 19.13 4.58
N ALA A 124 -7.92 18.14 3.98
CA ALA A 124 -8.52 16.84 3.74
C ALA A 124 -8.73 16.03 5.03
N LEU A 125 -7.79 16.13 5.97
CA LEU A 125 -7.77 15.33 7.21
C LEU A 125 -7.62 16.22 8.45
N PRO A 126 -8.57 17.13 8.71
CA PRO A 126 -8.41 18.17 9.76
C PRO A 126 -8.37 17.64 11.19
N LYS A 127 -8.88 16.42 11.43
CA LYS A 127 -8.89 15.82 12.77
C LYS A 127 -7.53 15.27 13.20
N THR A 128 -6.70 14.93 12.22
CA THR A 128 -5.44 14.21 12.47
C THR A 128 -4.21 14.92 11.92
N VAL A 129 -4.40 15.93 11.10
CA VAL A 129 -3.32 16.72 10.48
C VAL A 129 -3.48 18.19 10.82
N ALA A 130 -2.38 18.85 11.13
CA ALA A 130 -2.36 20.28 11.44
C ALA A 130 -1.21 20.99 10.71
N ILE A 131 -1.45 22.24 10.35
CA ILE A 131 -0.42 23.11 9.80
C ILE A 131 0.51 23.58 10.92
N LEU A 132 1.83 23.51 10.67
CA LEU A 132 2.85 24.06 11.56
C LEU A 132 2.87 25.59 11.46
#